data_d9691d4c0a0a4e40501fd6c814c453bb
#
_entry.id   d9691d4c0a0a4e40501fd6c814c453bb
#
_cell.length_a   1.000
_cell.length_b   1.000
_cell.length_c   1.000
_cell.angle_alpha   90.00
_cell.angle_beta   90.00
_cell.angle_gamma   90.00
#
_symmetry.space_group_name_H-M   'P 1'
#
loop_
_entity.id
_entity.type
_entity.pdbx_description
1 polymer ?
#
loop_
_entity_poly.entity_id
_entity_poly.type
_entity_poly.pdbx_seq_one_letter_code
_entity_poly.pdbx_strand_id
1 'polypeptide(L)'
;LLSPEIIARFKTMYVQDYPPANLTSLCTPMSRSLTFMWENVLDAVRQGLPVGLQEHQAMGLLLALLHDGAAGPLLIERRYTLTEQVRQLIMLSPAKLWTAQEIARRLAMGTSTLRRRLQRESQSYRQIVEEVRMSCALSQLQSTTLPIGEIALRCGYLSGSRFTARFRQHYGCLPSQVR
;
A
#
# COMPACT_ATOMS: atom_id res chain seq x y z
N LEU A 1 4.27 3.06 -13.34
CA LEU A 1 5.05 4.20 -13.81
C LEU A 1 6.17 4.61 -12.86
N LEU A 2 5.90 4.79 -11.56
CA LEU A 2 6.92 5.07 -10.55
C LEU A 2 7.24 3.79 -9.80
N SER A 3 8.14 2.96 -10.34
CA SER A 3 8.59 1.76 -9.64
C SER A 3 9.47 2.14 -8.43
N PRO A 4 9.56 1.27 -7.40
CA PRO A 4 10.47 1.48 -6.27
C PRO A 4 11.92 1.70 -6.69
N GLU A 5 12.34 1.08 -7.79
CA GLU A 5 13.69 1.19 -8.34
C GLU A 5 13.95 2.59 -8.92
N ILE A 6 12.99 3.18 -9.64
CA ILE A 6 13.09 4.56 -10.14
C ILE A 6 13.20 5.54 -8.97
N ILE A 7 12.39 5.36 -7.93
CA ILE A 7 12.43 6.21 -6.73
C ILE A 7 13.78 6.07 -5.99
N ALA A 8 14.30 4.85 -5.86
CA ALA A 8 15.60 4.61 -5.23
C ALA A 8 16.73 5.28 -6.02
N ARG A 9 16.73 5.15 -7.35
CA ARG A 9 17.69 5.76 -8.25
C ARG A 9 17.61 7.30 -8.21
N PHE A 10 16.40 7.85 -8.18
CA PHE A 10 16.16 9.28 -8.03
C PHE A 10 16.75 9.82 -6.72
N LYS A 11 16.50 9.12 -5.59
CA LYS A 11 17.05 9.49 -4.28
C LYS A 11 18.57 9.57 -4.30
N THR A 12 19.20 8.54 -4.87
CA THR A 12 20.68 8.50 -4.94
C THR A 12 21.25 9.63 -5.77
N MET A 13 20.55 10.06 -6.82
CA MET A 13 21.07 11.07 -7.74
C MET A 13 20.79 12.51 -7.29
N TYR A 14 19.65 12.78 -6.65
CA TYR A 14 19.16 14.16 -6.49
C TYR A 14 18.84 14.57 -5.05
N VAL A 15 18.59 13.62 -4.14
CA VAL A 15 18.09 13.98 -2.79
C VAL A 15 19.21 14.45 -1.86
N GLN A 16 20.47 14.19 -2.17
CA GLN A 16 21.61 14.65 -1.37
C GLN A 16 21.73 16.19 -1.37
N ASP A 17 21.29 16.83 -2.45
CA ASP A 17 21.37 18.28 -2.64
C ASP A 17 20.12 19.04 -2.17
N TYR A 18 19.04 18.32 -1.87
CA TYR A 18 17.74 18.89 -1.49
C TYR A 18 17.22 18.27 -0.20
N PRO A 19 17.40 18.90 0.94
CA PRO A 19 16.80 18.40 2.18
C PRO A 19 15.27 18.38 2.03
N PRO A 20 14.60 17.30 2.49
CA PRO A 20 13.16 17.20 2.38
C PRO A 20 12.50 18.35 3.15
N ALA A 21 11.70 19.15 2.46
CA ALA A 21 10.87 20.15 3.11
C ALA A 21 9.87 19.45 4.04
N ASN A 22 9.62 20.04 5.21
CA ASN A 22 8.61 19.56 6.15
C ASN A 22 7.23 19.66 5.48
N LEU A 23 6.72 18.55 5.00
CA LEU A 23 5.43 18.49 4.33
C LEU A 23 4.32 18.30 5.35
N THR A 24 3.50 19.34 5.44
CA THR A 24 2.27 19.36 6.23
C THR A 24 1.02 19.06 5.39
N SER A 25 1.12 19.05 4.06
CA SER A 25 -0.02 18.85 3.16
C SER A 25 0.26 17.77 2.10
N LEU A 26 -0.72 16.92 1.87
CA LEU A 26 -0.75 15.94 0.77
C LEU A 26 -1.26 16.55 -0.55
N CYS A 27 -1.76 17.80 -0.50
CA CYS A 27 -2.29 18.52 -1.66
C CYS A 27 -1.38 19.71 -1.95
N THR A 28 -0.75 19.69 -3.13
CA THR A 28 0.07 20.79 -3.63
C THR A 28 -0.57 21.36 -4.89
N PRO A 29 -0.69 22.70 -5.03
CA PRO A 29 -1.12 23.31 -6.28
C PRO A 29 -0.18 22.87 -7.40
N MET A 30 -0.72 22.51 -8.56
CA MET A 30 0.10 22.14 -9.71
C MET A 30 0.78 23.39 -10.29
N SER A 31 2.10 23.44 -10.18
CA SER A 31 2.90 24.45 -10.89
C SER A 31 2.90 24.21 -12.40
N ARG A 32 3.32 25.20 -13.19
CA ARG A 32 3.45 25.03 -14.64
C ARG A 32 4.44 23.93 -15.00
N SER A 33 5.56 23.85 -14.30
CA SER A 33 6.58 22.81 -14.49
C SER A 33 6.03 21.43 -14.17
N LEU A 34 5.30 21.30 -13.07
CA LEU A 34 4.69 20.03 -12.68
C LEU A 34 3.62 19.57 -13.68
N THR A 35 2.77 20.49 -14.14
CA THR A 35 1.76 20.20 -15.17
C THR A 35 2.44 19.73 -16.47
N PHE A 36 3.46 20.45 -16.93
CA PHE A 36 4.20 20.11 -18.14
C PHE A 36 4.86 18.72 -18.04
N MET A 37 5.54 18.44 -16.93
CA MET A 37 6.17 17.13 -16.72
C MET A 37 5.15 16.00 -16.60
N TRP A 38 3.99 16.25 -15.99
CA TRP A 38 2.91 15.28 -15.89
C TRP A 38 2.35 14.91 -17.27
N GLU A 39 2.09 15.92 -18.12
CA GLU A 39 1.62 15.71 -19.49
C GLU A 39 2.63 14.91 -20.31
N ASN A 40 3.93 15.22 -20.21
CA ASN A 40 4.97 14.47 -20.89
C ASN A 40 5.02 13.00 -20.47
N VAL A 41 4.83 12.70 -19.19
CA VAL A 41 4.74 11.31 -18.69
C VAL A 41 3.53 10.60 -19.28
N LEU A 42 2.38 11.26 -19.30
CA LEU A 42 1.15 10.68 -19.86
C LEU A 42 1.30 10.42 -21.36
N ASP A 43 1.89 11.35 -22.09
CA ASP A 43 2.10 11.21 -23.53
C ASP A 43 3.12 10.13 -23.87
N ALA A 44 4.19 10.01 -23.09
CA ALA A 44 5.16 8.94 -23.25
C ALA A 44 4.51 7.54 -23.10
N VAL A 45 3.57 7.40 -22.19
CA VAL A 45 2.82 6.16 -22.01
C VAL A 45 1.81 5.94 -23.13
N ARG A 46 1.03 6.96 -23.49
CA ARG A 46 0.02 6.87 -24.55
C ARG A 46 0.63 6.52 -25.91
N GLN A 47 1.79 7.05 -26.21
CA GLN A 47 2.54 6.81 -27.43
C GLN A 47 3.32 5.49 -27.41
N GLY A 48 3.33 4.77 -26.30
CA GLY A 48 4.06 3.51 -26.15
C GLY A 48 5.57 3.65 -26.32
N LEU A 49 6.15 4.78 -25.85
CA LEU A 49 7.59 5.00 -25.96
C LEU A 49 8.38 3.89 -25.25
N PRO A 50 9.63 3.64 -25.67
CA PRO A 50 10.51 2.69 -24.98
C PRO A 50 10.59 2.96 -23.48
N VAL A 51 10.65 1.89 -22.66
CA VAL A 51 10.62 1.96 -21.20
C VAL A 51 11.66 2.94 -20.64
N GLY A 52 12.87 2.96 -21.20
CA GLY A 52 13.91 3.91 -20.77
C GLY A 52 13.53 5.37 -20.94
N LEU A 53 12.77 5.73 -22.00
CA LEU A 53 12.26 7.10 -22.20
C LEU A 53 11.11 7.41 -21.23
N GLN A 54 10.23 6.45 -20.97
CA GLN A 54 9.18 6.62 -19.96
C GLN A 54 9.77 6.82 -18.55
N GLU A 55 10.83 6.09 -18.22
CA GLU A 55 11.57 6.27 -16.96
C GLU A 55 12.21 7.66 -16.88
N HIS A 56 12.78 8.14 -17.97
CA HIS A 56 13.39 9.47 -18.03
C HIS A 56 12.35 10.58 -17.79
N GLN A 57 11.17 10.47 -18.39
CA GLN A 57 10.07 11.40 -18.13
C GLN A 57 9.58 11.33 -16.68
N ALA A 58 9.52 10.13 -16.12
CA ALA A 58 9.17 9.93 -14.72
C ALA A 58 10.19 10.56 -13.76
N MET A 59 11.49 10.51 -14.09
CA MET A 59 12.54 11.20 -13.34
C MET A 59 12.37 12.72 -13.39
N GLY A 60 12.02 13.28 -14.56
CA GLY A 60 11.72 14.70 -14.71
C GLY A 60 10.54 15.15 -13.86
N LEU A 61 9.47 14.34 -13.79
CA LEU A 61 8.34 14.58 -12.91
C LEU A 61 8.74 14.59 -11.43
N LEU A 62 9.58 13.64 -11.01
CA LEU A 62 10.08 13.59 -9.63
C LEU A 62 10.94 14.82 -9.29
N LEU A 63 11.73 15.32 -10.25
CA LEU A 63 12.49 16.58 -10.11
C LEU A 63 11.58 17.79 -9.95
N ALA A 64 10.51 17.89 -10.75
CA ALA A 64 9.53 18.96 -10.62
C ALA A 64 8.85 18.93 -9.25
N LEU A 65 8.45 17.74 -8.78
CA LEU A 65 7.88 17.55 -7.43
C LEU A 65 8.87 17.95 -6.33
N LEU A 66 10.15 17.63 -6.51
CA LEU A 66 11.20 18.00 -5.56
C LEU A 66 11.40 19.52 -5.50
N HIS A 67 11.46 20.15 -6.66
CA HIS A 67 11.60 21.60 -6.80
C HIS A 67 10.42 22.36 -6.18
N ASP A 68 9.21 21.85 -6.38
CA ASP A 68 7.98 22.43 -5.79
C ASP A 68 7.79 22.08 -4.29
N GLY A 69 8.73 21.37 -3.68
CA GLY A 69 8.64 20.94 -2.28
C GLY A 69 7.60 19.85 -2.03
N ALA A 70 7.03 19.25 -3.07
CA ALA A 70 5.96 18.26 -2.99
C ALA A 70 6.47 16.80 -2.99
N ALA A 71 7.77 16.58 -3.18
CA ALA A 71 8.35 15.24 -3.26
C ALA A 71 8.51 14.54 -1.90
N GLY A 72 8.35 15.24 -0.78
CA GLY A 72 8.62 14.69 0.56
C GLY A 72 7.96 13.35 0.84
N PRO A 73 6.63 13.16 0.60
CA PRO A 73 5.98 11.87 0.84
C PRO A 73 6.57 10.71 0.02
N LEU A 74 7.12 11.00 -1.17
CA LEU A 74 7.77 10.03 -2.05
C LEU A 74 9.21 9.73 -1.62
N LEU A 75 9.87 10.72 -0.99
CA LEU A 75 11.28 10.67 -0.60
C LEU A 75 11.49 10.15 0.82
N ILE A 76 10.47 10.23 1.67
CA ILE A 76 10.52 9.55 2.97
C ILE A 76 10.78 8.07 2.68
N GLU A 77 11.93 7.56 3.12
CA GLU A 77 12.09 6.13 3.26
C GLU A 77 10.99 5.66 4.22
N ARG A 78 9.88 5.22 3.68
CA ARG A 78 8.99 4.36 4.43
C ARG A 78 9.80 3.10 4.72
N ARG A 79 10.53 3.11 5.80
CA ARG A 79 10.89 1.87 6.47
C ARG A 79 9.56 1.27 6.86
N TYR A 80 9.00 0.48 5.93
CA TYR A 80 7.78 -0.24 6.22
C TYR A 80 7.99 -0.94 7.54
N THR A 81 7.19 -0.62 8.52
CA THR A 81 7.18 -1.36 9.76
C THR A 81 7.00 -2.84 9.43
N LEU A 82 7.43 -3.72 10.29
CA LEU A 82 7.21 -5.14 10.04
C LEU A 82 5.72 -5.45 9.90
N THR A 83 4.88 -4.76 10.66
CA THR A 83 3.41 -4.79 10.55
C THR A 83 2.93 -4.46 9.13
N GLU A 84 3.45 -3.40 8.51
CA GLU A 84 3.09 -3.02 7.14
C GLU A 84 3.54 -4.04 6.11
N GLN A 85 4.77 -4.58 6.24
CA GLN A 85 5.27 -5.64 5.36
C GLN A 85 4.40 -6.89 5.43
N VAL A 86 4.01 -7.31 6.64
CA VAL A 86 3.10 -8.44 6.85
C VAL A 86 1.73 -8.15 6.26
N ARG A 87 1.20 -6.95 6.47
CA ARG A 87 -0.09 -6.49 5.92
C ARG A 87 -0.11 -6.56 4.40
N GLN A 88 0.91 -6.05 3.74
CA GLN A 88 1.04 -6.11 2.27
C GLN A 88 1.05 -7.55 1.75
N LEU A 89 1.80 -8.46 2.38
CA LEU A 89 1.81 -9.86 1.98
C LEU A 89 0.43 -10.52 2.07
N ILE A 90 -0.32 -10.22 3.12
CA ILE A 90 -1.67 -10.77 3.31
C ILE A 90 -2.65 -10.17 2.30
N MET A 91 -2.55 -8.86 2.00
CA MET A 91 -3.40 -8.17 1.02
C MET A 91 -3.30 -8.75 -0.39
N LEU A 92 -2.16 -9.34 -0.77
CA LEU A 92 -2.01 -10.01 -2.08
C LEU A 92 -2.95 -11.22 -2.24
N SER A 93 -3.36 -11.86 -1.15
CA SER A 93 -4.26 -13.02 -1.17
C SER A 93 -4.97 -13.15 0.18
N PRO A 94 -6.01 -12.35 0.47
CA PRO A 94 -6.69 -12.33 1.77
C PRO A 94 -7.35 -13.66 2.12
N ALA A 95 -7.84 -14.38 1.10
CA ALA A 95 -8.49 -15.69 1.27
C ALA A 95 -7.51 -16.80 1.67
N LYS A 96 -6.22 -16.63 1.37
CA LYS A 96 -5.21 -17.64 1.67
C LYS A 96 -5.08 -17.86 3.18
N LEU A 97 -4.93 -19.13 3.58
CA LEU A 97 -4.60 -19.50 4.95
C LEU A 97 -3.11 -19.23 5.23
N TRP A 98 -2.79 -17.96 5.45
CA TRP A 98 -1.44 -17.58 5.81
C TRP A 98 -1.04 -18.14 7.16
N THR A 99 0.13 -18.74 7.26
CA THR A 99 0.74 -19.14 8.53
C THR A 99 1.84 -18.15 8.92
N ALA A 100 2.07 -17.99 10.23
CA ALA A 100 3.18 -17.15 10.71
C ALA A 100 4.55 -17.66 10.20
N GLN A 101 4.69 -18.96 9.99
CA GLN A 101 5.90 -19.59 9.44
C GLN A 101 6.12 -19.19 7.97
N GLU A 102 5.07 -19.18 7.16
CA GLU A 102 5.16 -18.79 5.76
C GLU A 102 5.49 -17.31 5.59
N ILE A 103 4.85 -16.43 6.38
CA ILE A 103 5.17 -15.00 6.41
C ILE A 103 6.62 -14.77 6.84
N ALA A 104 7.05 -15.41 7.92
CA ALA A 104 8.43 -15.30 8.42
C ALA A 104 9.45 -15.71 7.35
N ARG A 105 9.19 -16.83 6.65
CA ARG A 105 10.05 -17.31 5.55
C ARG A 105 10.13 -16.28 4.41
N ARG A 106 9.00 -15.67 4.02
CA ARG A 106 8.98 -14.64 2.95
C ARG A 106 9.72 -13.37 3.34
N LEU A 107 9.76 -13.06 4.62
CA LEU A 107 10.49 -11.91 5.16
C LEU A 107 11.91 -12.25 5.60
N ALA A 108 12.43 -13.43 5.19
CA ALA A 108 13.77 -13.94 5.50
C ALA A 108 14.10 -13.91 7.00
N MET A 109 13.14 -14.29 7.86
CA MET A 109 13.32 -14.33 9.32
C MET A 109 12.70 -15.58 9.95
N GLY A 110 13.08 -15.88 11.19
CA GLY A 110 12.45 -16.95 11.97
C GLY A 110 11.09 -16.52 12.56
N THR A 111 10.20 -17.48 12.83
CA THR A 111 8.87 -17.23 13.41
C THR A 111 8.93 -16.59 14.80
N SER A 112 9.91 -16.95 15.62
CA SER A 112 10.14 -16.32 16.93
C SER A 112 10.54 -14.85 16.78
N THR A 113 11.42 -14.55 15.81
CA THR A 113 11.84 -13.19 15.48
C THR A 113 10.66 -12.35 14.97
N LEU A 114 9.84 -12.92 14.07
CA LEU A 114 8.61 -12.28 13.58
C LEU A 114 7.70 -11.88 14.74
N ARG A 115 7.38 -12.85 15.63
CA ARG A 115 6.50 -12.60 16.79
C ARG A 115 7.06 -11.51 17.70
N ARG A 116 8.34 -11.60 18.08
CA ARG A 116 8.99 -10.62 18.97
C ARG A 116 9.00 -9.22 18.36
N ARG A 117 9.27 -9.10 17.07
CA ARG A 117 9.32 -7.79 16.39
C ARG A 117 7.93 -7.18 16.23
N LEU A 118 6.91 -7.97 15.86
CA LEU A 118 5.51 -7.51 15.83
C LEU A 118 5.04 -7.06 17.22
N GLN A 119 5.42 -7.78 18.27
CA GLN A 119 5.07 -7.42 19.64
C GLN A 119 5.69 -6.08 20.07
N ARG A 120 6.91 -5.74 19.60
CA ARG A 120 7.51 -4.41 19.80
C ARG A 120 6.73 -3.29 19.09
N GLU A 121 6.03 -3.61 18.03
CA GLU A 121 5.12 -2.71 17.33
C GLU A 121 3.68 -2.78 17.90
N SER A 122 3.50 -3.40 19.08
CA SER A 122 2.20 -3.60 19.74
C SER A 122 1.18 -4.34 18.88
N GLN A 123 1.66 -5.21 17.98
CA GLN A 123 0.84 -5.96 17.03
C GLN A 123 1.05 -7.48 17.19
N SER A 124 0.04 -8.24 16.83
CA SER A 124 0.15 -9.68 16.67
C SER A 124 -0.19 -10.10 15.24
N TYR A 125 0.44 -11.17 14.77
CA TYR A 125 0.16 -11.72 13.45
C TYR A 125 -1.34 -11.98 13.21
N ARG A 126 -2.06 -12.50 14.23
CA ARG A 126 -3.49 -12.78 14.12
C ARG A 126 -4.33 -11.52 13.98
N GLN A 127 -3.98 -10.46 14.69
CA GLN A 127 -4.64 -9.15 14.56
C GLN A 127 -4.47 -8.59 13.16
N ILE A 128 -3.26 -8.63 12.61
CA ILE A 128 -2.98 -8.12 11.26
C ILE A 128 -3.78 -8.90 10.20
N VAL A 129 -3.84 -10.24 10.30
CA VAL A 129 -4.66 -11.06 9.38
C VAL A 129 -6.13 -10.67 9.47
N GLU A 130 -6.66 -10.52 10.69
CA GLU A 130 -8.06 -10.14 10.93
C GLU A 130 -8.36 -8.75 10.34
N GLU A 131 -7.54 -7.75 10.65
CA GLU A 131 -7.68 -6.38 10.15
C GLU A 131 -7.69 -6.32 8.62
N VAL A 132 -6.75 -7.00 7.96
CA VAL A 132 -6.67 -7.02 6.50
C VAL A 132 -7.91 -7.66 5.89
N ARG A 133 -8.38 -8.78 6.45
CA ARG A 133 -9.58 -9.47 6.00
C ARG A 133 -10.83 -8.62 6.18
N MET A 134 -10.95 -7.94 7.31
CA MET A 134 -12.07 -7.04 7.59
C MET A 134 -12.06 -5.82 6.66
N SER A 135 -10.90 -5.19 6.44
CA SER A 135 -10.76 -4.07 5.51
C SER A 135 -11.10 -4.48 4.07
N CYS A 136 -10.65 -5.66 3.63
CA CYS A 136 -10.99 -6.21 2.33
C CYS A 136 -12.50 -6.46 2.20
N ALA A 137 -13.13 -7.00 3.24
CA ALA A 137 -14.57 -7.24 3.27
C ALA A 137 -15.37 -5.95 3.21
N LEU A 138 -14.99 -4.93 3.98
CA LEU A 138 -15.62 -3.61 3.95
C LEU A 138 -15.55 -2.99 2.56
N SER A 139 -14.38 -3.00 1.94
CA SER A 139 -14.18 -2.51 0.58
C SER A 139 -15.10 -3.23 -0.43
N GLN A 140 -15.17 -4.57 -0.38
CA GLN A 140 -16.01 -5.33 -1.29
C GLN A 140 -17.51 -5.11 -1.04
N LEU A 141 -17.94 -4.94 0.22
CA LEU A 141 -19.33 -4.62 0.55
C LEU A 141 -19.75 -3.27 -0.02
N GLN A 142 -18.85 -2.28 -0.05
CA GLN A 142 -19.12 -0.93 -0.56
C GLN A 142 -18.98 -0.81 -2.08
N SER A 143 -18.12 -1.62 -2.69
CA SER A 143 -17.78 -1.49 -4.12
C SER A 143 -18.41 -2.53 -5.02
N THR A 144 -19.08 -3.56 -4.47
CA THR A 144 -19.65 -4.65 -5.27
C THR A 144 -21.07 -5.03 -4.81
N THR A 145 -21.80 -5.71 -5.71
CA THR A 145 -23.12 -6.31 -5.41
C THR A 145 -23.04 -7.79 -5.06
N LEU A 146 -21.85 -8.32 -4.81
CA LEU A 146 -21.63 -9.73 -4.51
C LEU A 146 -22.38 -10.18 -3.24
N PRO A 147 -22.93 -11.40 -3.20
CA PRO A 147 -23.53 -11.94 -1.99
C PRO A 147 -22.55 -11.88 -0.78
N ILE A 148 -23.08 -11.54 0.40
CA ILE A 148 -22.27 -11.42 1.62
C ILE A 148 -21.48 -12.70 1.90
N GLY A 149 -22.09 -13.88 1.64
CA GLY A 149 -21.42 -15.17 1.80
C GLY A 149 -20.21 -15.34 0.87
N GLU A 150 -20.30 -14.82 -0.37
CA GLU A 150 -19.19 -14.84 -1.33
C GLU A 150 -18.08 -13.90 -0.90
N ILE A 151 -18.41 -12.70 -0.44
CA ILE A 151 -17.44 -11.76 0.12
C ILE A 151 -16.70 -12.39 1.31
N ALA A 152 -17.43 -13.08 2.21
CA ALA A 152 -16.83 -13.80 3.32
C ALA A 152 -15.78 -14.82 2.85
N LEU A 153 -16.11 -15.64 1.85
CA LEU A 153 -15.18 -16.62 1.26
C LEU A 153 -13.95 -15.95 0.64
N ARG A 154 -14.14 -14.90 -0.13
CA ARG A 154 -13.05 -14.13 -0.76
C ARG A 154 -12.12 -13.47 0.26
N CYS A 155 -12.64 -13.19 1.45
CA CYS A 155 -11.85 -12.66 2.57
C CYS A 155 -11.29 -13.76 3.50
N GLY A 156 -11.46 -15.05 3.14
CA GLY A 156 -10.87 -16.19 3.87
C GLY A 156 -11.68 -16.68 5.06
N TYR A 157 -12.99 -16.44 5.08
CA TYR A 157 -13.90 -16.99 6.06
C TYR A 157 -14.67 -18.19 5.46
N LEU A 158 -14.50 -19.35 6.08
CA LEU A 158 -15.20 -20.58 5.67
C LEU A 158 -16.67 -20.63 6.14
N SER A 159 -17.09 -19.69 6.98
CA SER A 159 -18.44 -19.64 7.55
C SER A 159 -18.94 -18.19 7.56
N GLY A 160 -20.10 -17.97 6.93
CA GLY A 160 -20.77 -16.65 6.90
C GLY A 160 -21.18 -16.18 8.30
N SER A 161 -21.57 -17.11 9.20
CA SER A 161 -21.91 -16.78 10.59
C SER A 161 -20.69 -16.26 11.36
N ARG A 162 -19.54 -16.92 11.21
CA ARG A 162 -18.27 -16.44 11.81
C ARG A 162 -17.84 -15.10 11.24
N PHE A 163 -17.98 -14.93 9.92
CA PHE A 163 -17.70 -13.65 9.27
C PHE A 163 -18.58 -12.53 9.85
N THR A 164 -19.90 -12.73 9.87
CA THR A 164 -20.86 -11.74 10.38
C THR A 164 -20.56 -11.36 11.84
N ALA A 165 -20.28 -12.35 12.69
CA ALA A 165 -19.93 -12.11 14.08
C ALA A 165 -18.65 -11.28 14.23
N ARG A 166 -17.58 -11.59 13.46
CA ARG A 166 -16.32 -10.88 13.47
C ARG A 166 -16.45 -9.48 12.88
N PHE A 167 -17.20 -9.33 11.80
CA PHE A 167 -17.47 -8.04 11.18
C PHE A 167 -18.19 -7.10 12.14
N ARG A 168 -19.26 -7.60 12.81
CA ARG A 168 -19.97 -6.84 13.84
C ARG A 168 -19.07 -6.48 15.03
N GLN A 169 -18.21 -7.40 15.46
CA GLN A 169 -17.25 -7.13 16.54
C GLN A 169 -16.25 -6.03 16.16
N HIS A 170 -15.84 -5.98 14.88
CA HIS A 170 -14.81 -5.07 14.39
C HIS A 170 -15.37 -3.67 14.06
N TYR A 171 -16.54 -3.60 13.42
CA TYR A 171 -17.13 -2.35 12.92
C TYR A 171 -18.39 -1.88 13.68
N GLY A 172 -18.89 -2.67 14.64
CA GLY A 172 -20.09 -2.33 15.42
C GLY A 172 -21.42 -2.51 14.69
N CYS A 173 -21.41 -2.84 13.38
CA CYS A 173 -22.60 -3.01 12.54
C CYS A 173 -22.55 -4.34 11.78
N LEU A 174 -23.70 -4.76 11.24
CA LEU A 174 -23.79 -5.97 10.41
C LEU A 174 -23.30 -5.67 8.98
N PRO A 175 -22.71 -6.68 8.26
CA PRO A 175 -22.34 -6.52 6.85
C PRO A 175 -23.50 -6.05 5.96
N SER A 176 -24.73 -6.45 6.26
CA SER A 176 -25.94 -6.02 5.53
C SER A 176 -26.32 -4.55 5.74
N GLN A 177 -25.78 -3.90 6.76
CA GLN A 177 -26.04 -2.48 7.06
C GLN A 177 -25.04 -1.54 6.38
N VAL A 178 -24.01 -2.09 5.75
CA VAL A 178 -22.96 -1.31 5.06
C VAL A 178 -23.30 -1.13 3.57
N ARG A 179 -24.25 -1.88 3.07
CA ARG A 179 -24.73 -1.85 1.67
C ARG A 179 -25.75 -0.78 1.43
#